data_82661a6d3b9afe4b52dad2710209e4e5
#
_entry.id   82661a6d3b9afe4b52dad2710209e4e5
#
_cell.length_a   1.000
_cell.length_b   1.000
_cell.length_c   1.000
_cell.angle_alpha   90.00
_cell.angle_beta   90.00
_cell.angle_gamma   90.00
#
_symmetry.space_group_name_H-M   'P 1'
#
loop_
_entity.id
_entity.type
_entity.pdbx_description
1 polymer ?
#
loop_
_entity_poly.entity_id
_entity_poly.type
_entity_poly.pdbx_seq_one_letter_code
_entity_poly.pdbx_strand_id
1 'polypeptide(L)'
;MERPSGAFAAAYLGGKQNDYDALNSGKAINGTVESWREMHELARQSTPGNVVETLSSFVDLDNLIDYMLVNFYGGNDDWDSHNWYAARKRKPNAKYRFFCWDSERTLENAEGDDKTHVNRVNNPSFLFNQLLRDESFRQRVLQRVQLHFFGDGALTPERAATRYLKLANEIHNAVVA
;
A
#
# COMPACT_ATOMS: atom_id res chain seq x y z
N MET A 1 4.84 -12.07 -13.39
CA MET A 1 4.67 -11.12 -12.26
C MET A 1 4.80 -11.87 -10.95
N GLU A 2 5.64 -11.40 -10.03
CA GLU A 2 5.87 -12.05 -8.75
C GLU A 2 4.72 -11.73 -7.77
N ARG A 3 4.08 -12.76 -7.22
CA ARG A 3 2.92 -12.59 -6.35
C ARG A 3 3.35 -12.28 -4.91
N PRO A 4 2.89 -11.21 -4.25
CA PRO A 4 3.28 -10.84 -2.88
C PRO A 4 2.76 -11.84 -1.82
N SER A 5 3.27 -13.06 -1.87
CA SER A 5 3.00 -14.18 -0.94
C SER A 5 3.94 -14.14 0.28
N GLY A 6 3.83 -15.13 1.16
CA GLY A 6 4.82 -15.32 2.23
C GLY A 6 6.24 -15.59 1.70
N ALA A 7 6.38 -16.24 0.53
CA ALA A 7 7.68 -16.43 -0.12
C ALA A 7 8.25 -15.08 -0.61
N PHE A 8 7.43 -14.25 -1.25
CA PHE A 8 7.80 -12.88 -1.61
C PHE A 8 8.22 -12.09 -0.38
N ALA A 9 7.41 -12.09 0.67
CA ALA A 9 7.73 -11.37 1.90
C ALA A 9 9.05 -11.86 2.53
N ALA A 10 9.34 -13.17 2.50
CA ALA A 10 10.59 -13.72 2.99
C ALA A 10 11.79 -13.28 2.15
N ALA A 11 11.66 -13.22 0.83
CA ALA A 11 12.72 -12.77 -0.09
C ALA A 11 13.08 -11.29 0.13
N TYR A 12 12.09 -10.42 0.31
CA TYR A 12 12.31 -8.96 0.41
C TYR A 12 12.48 -8.45 1.84
N LEU A 13 11.88 -9.12 2.83
CA LEU A 13 11.88 -8.68 4.23
C LEU A 13 12.66 -9.63 5.16
N GLY A 14 13.23 -10.70 4.59
CA GLY A 14 14.03 -11.71 5.30
C GLY A 14 13.20 -12.70 6.12
N GLY A 15 13.79 -13.83 6.46
CA GLY A 15 13.13 -14.92 7.19
C GLY A 15 12.65 -16.03 6.26
N LYS A 16 11.64 -16.79 6.70
CA LYS A 16 11.06 -17.92 5.94
C LYS A 16 9.62 -17.60 5.55
N GLN A 17 9.13 -18.22 4.49
CA GLN A 17 7.73 -18.08 4.03
C GLN A 17 6.72 -18.27 5.16
N ASN A 18 6.93 -19.28 6.01
CA ASN A 18 6.03 -19.61 7.12
C ASN A 18 6.12 -18.63 8.30
N ASP A 19 7.02 -17.66 8.27
CA ASP A 19 7.08 -16.62 9.31
C ASP A 19 6.05 -15.51 9.11
N TYR A 20 5.30 -15.53 8.00
CA TYR A 20 4.44 -14.42 7.60
C TYR A 20 2.95 -14.75 7.60
N ASP A 21 2.15 -13.78 8.03
CA ASP A 21 0.79 -13.61 7.57
C ASP A 21 0.86 -12.78 6.28
N ALA A 22 0.42 -13.36 5.17
CA ALA A 22 0.36 -12.68 3.87
C ALA A 22 -1.07 -12.77 3.33
N LEU A 23 -1.63 -11.63 2.98
CA LEU A 23 -3.01 -11.46 2.60
C LEU A 23 -3.14 -10.97 1.15
N ASN A 24 -4.11 -11.50 0.43
CA ASN A 24 -4.59 -10.97 -0.83
C ASN A 24 -6.06 -10.57 -0.67
N SER A 25 -6.35 -9.29 -0.81
CA SER A 25 -7.73 -8.77 -0.76
C SER A 25 -8.52 -9.30 0.44
N GLY A 26 -7.88 -9.30 1.63
CA GLY A 26 -8.48 -9.75 2.89
C GLY A 26 -8.50 -11.26 3.12
N LYS A 27 -7.96 -12.08 2.21
CA LYS A 27 -7.86 -13.53 2.38
C LYS A 27 -6.41 -13.93 2.66
N ALA A 28 -6.18 -14.76 3.68
CA ALA A 28 -4.85 -15.30 3.93
C ALA A 28 -4.42 -16.23 2.81
N ILE A 29 -3.25 -15.97 2.23
CA ILE A 29 -2.53 -16.87 1.32
C ILE A 29 -1.38 -17.57 2.01
N ASN A 30 -0.91 -16.99 3.14
CA ASN A 30 -0.04 -17.62 4.13
C ASN A 30 -0.46 -17.15 5.51
N GLY A 31 -0.32 -18.02 6.52
CA GLY A 31 -0.64 -17.68 7.90
C GLY A 31 -2.14 -17.51 8.14
N THR A 32 -2.50 -16.47 8.87
CA THR A 32 -3.88 -16.22 9.33
C THR A 32 -4.33 -14.78 9.05
N VAL A 33 -5.63 -14.52 9.28
CA VAL A 33 -6.24 -13.19 9.17
C VAL A 33 -6.56 -12.58 10.54
N GLU A 34 -6.25 -13.26 11.63
CA GLU A 34 -6.66 -12.83 12.97
C GLU A 34 -6.16 -11.43 13.30
N SER A 35 -4.85 -11.20 13.13
CA SER A 35 -4.27 -9.89 13.41
C SER A 35 -4.79 -8.77 12.48
N TRP A 36 -5.17 -9.12 11.24
CA TRP A 36 -5.82 -8.18 10.32
C TRP A 36 -7.21 -7.77 10.86
N ARG A 37 -7.99 -8.75 11.30
CA ARG A 37 -9.32 -8.50 11.86
C ARG A 37 -9.24 -7.70 13.17
N GLU A 38 -8.33 -8.06 14.06
CA GLU A 38 -8.07 -7.34 15.30
C GLU A 38 -7.73 -5.87 15.03
N MET A 39 -6.77 -5.61 14.12
CA MET A 39 -6.39 -4.27 13.74
C MET A 39 -7.58 -3.45 13.23
N HIS A 40 -8.41 -4.00 12.37
CA HIS A 40 -9.59 -3.32 11.84
C HIS A 40 -10.67 -3.07 12.91
N GLU A 41 -10.81 -3.97 13.88
CA GLU A 41 -11.72 -3.78 15.00
C GLU A 41 -11.23 -2.64 15.90
N LEU A 42 -9.95 -2.62 16.24
CA LEU A 42 -9.34 -1.54 17.00
C LEU A 42 -9.43 -0.19 16.25
N ALA A 43 -9.26 -0.19 14.93
CA ALA A 43 -9.43 1.00 14.12
C ALA A 43 -10.86 1.58 14.20
N ARG A 44 -11.89 0.72 14.21
CA ARG A 44 -13.28 1.14 14.37
C ARG A 44 -13.56 1.75 15.74
N GLN A 45 -12.93 1.22 16.80
CA GLN A 45 -13.12 1.66 18.18
C GLN A 45 -12.26 2.90 18.52
N SER A 46 -11.28 3.22 17.69
CA SER A 46 -10.34 4.32 17.96
C SER A 46 -10.99 5.69 17.78
N THR A 47 -10.50 6.63 18.56
CA THR A 47 -10.80 8.07 18.49
C THR A 47 -9.71 8.80 17.70
N PRO A 48 -9.93 10.04 17.23
CA PRO A 48 -8.88 10.83 16.60
C PRO A 48 -7.61 10.96 17.45
N GLY A 49 -7.72 11.02 18.79
CA GLY A 49 -6.56 11.22 19.67
C GLY A 49 -5.74 9.97 19.99
N ASN A 50 -6.21 8.75 19.60
CA ASN A 50 -5.49 7.51 19.88
C ASN A 50 -5.30 6.58 18.69
N VAL A 51 -5.90 6.90 17.53
CA VAL A 51 -5.88 6.02 16.36
C VAL A 51 -4.47 5.79 15.81
N VAL A 52 -3.61 6.80 15.84
CA VAL A 52 -2.22 6.69 15.37
C VAL A 52 -1.42 5.79 16.29
N GLU A 53 -1.51 5.97 17.61
CA GLU A 53 -0.86 5.11 18.59
C GLU A 53 -1.32 3.65 18.43
N THR A 54 -2.63 3.43 18.38
CA THR A 54 -3.23 2.11 18.22
C THR A 54 -2.75 1.42 16.96
N LEU A 55 -2.88 2.06 15.79
CA LEU A 55 -2.58 1.42 14.51
C LEU A 55 -1.08 1.36 14.21
N SER A 56 -0.26 2.22 14.80
CA SER A 56 1.20 2.17 14.62
C SER A 56 1.83 0.88 15.16
N SER A 57 1.16 0.16 16.05
CA SER A 57 1.58 -1.16 16.52
C SER A 57 1.36 -2.28 15.48
N PHE A 58 0.43 -2.08 14.53
CA PHE A 58 0.06 -3.04 13.50
C PHE A 58 0.57 -2.68 12.10
N VAL A 59 0.76 -1.41 11.81
CA VAL A 59 0.98 -0.90 10.44
C VAL A 59 2.27 -0.10 10.37
N ASP A 60 3.05 -0.33 9.32
CA ASP A 60 4.10 0.59 8.88
C ASP A 60 3.41 1.79 8.21
N LEU A 61 3.27 2.90 8.98
CA LEU A 61 2.49 4.06 8.57
C LEU A 61 3.05 4.74 7.32
N ASP A 62 4.38 4.82 7.17
CA ASP A 62 4.98 5.41 5.96
C ASP A 62 4.71 4.54 4.74
N ASN A 63 4.85 3.22 4.87
CA ASN A 63 4.52 2.31 3.78
C ASN A 63 3.03 2.37 3.41
N LEU A 64 2.11 2.49 4.38
CA LEU A 64 0.69 2.67 4.10
C LEU A 64 0.45 3.97 3.32
N ILE A 65 1.05 5.08 3.75
CA ILE A 65 0.90 6.37 3.05
C ILE A 65 1.43 6.26 1.62
N ASP A 66 2.65 5.73 1.44
CA ASP A 66 3.26 5.60 0.11
C ASP A 66 2.42 4.70 -0.81
N TYR A 67 1.91 3.59 -0.26
CA TYR A 67 1.00 2.70 -0.96
C TYR A 67 -0.27 3.42 -1.43
N MET A 68 -0.90 4.24 -0.55
CA MET A 68 -2.07 5.04 -0.90
C MET A 68 -1.74 6.06 -1.99
N LEU A 69 -0.62 6.80 -1.83
CA LEU A 69 -0.19 7.82 -2.78
C LEU A 69 0.07 7.25 -4.18
N VAL A 70 0.66 6.06 -4.29
CA VAL A 70 0.88 5.40 -5.59
C VAL A 70 -0.45 5.03 -6.27
N ASN A 71 -1.43 4.51 -5.51
CA ASN A 71 -2.75 4.18 -6.06
C ASN A 71 -3.55 5.43 -6.44
N PHE A 72 -3.45 6.52 -5.68
CA PHE A 72 -4.06 7.80 -6.02
C PHE A 72 -3.42 8.42 -7.27
N TYR A 73 -2.09 8.43 -7.35
CA TYR A 73 -1.35 8.93 -8.50
C TYR A 73 -1.69 8.18 -9.79
N GLY A 74 -1.83 6.85 -9.69
CA GLY A 74 -2.18 6.02 -10.83
C GLY A 74 -3.66 6.05 -11.21
N GLY A 75 -4.55 6.59 -10.35
CA GLY A 75 -5.99 6.49 -10.56
C GLY A 75 -6.45 5.04 -10.66
N ASN A 76 -5.85 4.12 -9.86
CA ASN A 76 -6.04 2.67 -10.00
C ASN A 76 -7.51 2.28 -9.82
N ASP A 77 -8.17 1.86 -10.90
CA ASP A 77 -9.61 1.65 -10.93
C ASP A 77 -10.05 0.40 -10.15
N ASP A 78 -9.27 -0.66 -10.19
CA ASP A 78 -9.56 -1.92 -9.51
C ASP A 78 -9.27 -1.89 -8.01
N TRP A 79 -8.43 -0.99 -7.61
CA TRP A 79 -8.14 -0.76 -6.20
C TRP A 79 -9.28 0.06 -5.57
N ASP A 80 -9.69 -0.15 -4.39
CA ASP A 80 -9.31 -0.94 -3.22
C ASP A 80 -10.24 -2.16 -3.04
N SER A 81 -11.04 -2.51 -4.06
CA SER A 81 -11.97 -3.67 -3.99
C SER A 81 -11.23 -5.00 -4.01
N HIS A 82 -10.18 -5.09 -4.79
CA HIS A 82 -9.26 -6.21 -4.93
C HIS A 82 -7.88 -5.69 -5.34
N ASN A 83 -7.00 -6.56 -5.78
CA ASN A 83 -5.67 -6.22 -6.26
C ASN A 83 -4.77 -5.51 -5.23
N TRP A 84 -4.92 -5.86 -3.94
CA TRP A 84 -4.03 -5.41 -2.90
C TRP A 84 -3.48 -6.57 -2.07
N TYR A 85 -2.26 -6.41 -1.62
CA TYR A 85 -1.58 -7.36 -0.75
C TYR A 85 -1.06 -6.67 0.49
N ALA A 86 -1.07 -7.40 1.62
CA ALA A 86 -0.43 -6.99 2.85
C ALA A 86 0.30 -8.17 3.48
N ALA A 87 1.47 -7.93 4.06
CA ALA A 87 2.21 -8.97 4.75
C ALA A 87 2.85 -8.43 6.04
N ARG A 88 2.90 -9.29 7.09
CA ARG A 88 3.62 -9.04 8.34
C ARG A 88 4.28 -10.30 8.85
N LYS A 89 5.39 -10.18 9.58
CA LYS A 89 5.93 -11.33 10.34
C LYS A 89 5.00 -11.69 11.50
N ARG A 90 4.86 -12.98 11.78
CA ARG A 90 4.15 -13.49 12.96
C ARG A 90 5.04 -13.42 14.20
N LYS A 91 5.34 -12.22 14.65
CA LYS A 91 6.08 -11.94 15.87
C LYS A 91 5.55 -10.67 16.53
N PRO A 92 5.78 -10.47 17.85
CA PRO A 92 5.40 -9.26 18.54
C PRO A 92 5.91 -8.00 17.82
N ASN A 93 5.11 -6.94 17.80
CA ASN A 93 5.43 -5.63 17.23
C ASN A 93 5.77 -5.64 15.73
N ALA A 94 5.51 -6.73 15.00
CA ALA A 94 5.66 -6.73 13.56
C ALA A 94 4.49 -6.01 12.90
N LYS A 95 4.81 -5.25 11.85
CA LYS A 95 3.86 -4.36 11.18
C LYS A 95 3.51 -4.87 9.80
N TYR A 96 2.27 -4.68 9.41
CA TYR A 96 1.84 -4.88 8.03
C TYR A 96 2.52 -3.87 7.12
N ARG A 97 2.95 -4.37 5.94
CA ARG A 97 3.35 -3.61 4.77
C ARG A 97 2.44 -3.96 3.61
N PHE A 98 2.13 -2.96 2.81
CA PHE A 98 1.23 -3.05 1.67
C PHE A 98 2.00 -3.06 0.37
N PHE A 99 1.48 -3.77 -0.62
CA PHE A 99 2.10 -3.95 -1.93
C PHE A 99 1.05 -3.78 -3.03
N CYS A 100 1.39 -3.00 -4.05
CA CYS A 100 0.58 -2.92 -5.26
C CYS A 100 0.68 -4.24 -6.03
N TRP A 101 -0.42 -4.65 -6.60
CA TRP A 101 -0.53 -5.85 -7.40
C TRP A 101 -1.53 -5.62 -8.51
N ASP A 102 -1.23 -6.15 -9.72
CA ASP A 102 -2.15 -6.18 -10.86
C ASP A 102 -2.76 -4.79 -11.15
N SER A 103 -1.88 -3.78 -11.23
CA SER A 103 -2.26 -2.37 -11.36
C SER A 103 -2.32 -1.96 -12.83
N GLU A 104 -2.85 -2.84 -13.71
CA GLU A 104 -2.98 -2.59 -15.14
C GLU A 104 -4.04 -1.54 -15.45
N ARG A 105 -5.01 -1.35 -14.53
CA ARG A 105 -6.06 -0.35 -14.61
C ARG A 105 -5.63 1.00 -14.01
N THR A 106 -4.44 1.50 -14.41
CA THR A 106 -3.89 2.79 -13.95
C THR A 106 -3.64 3.74 -15.11
N LEU A 107 -3.78 5.04 -14.88
CA LEU A 107 -3.56 6.11 -15.85
C LEU A 107 -4.46 6.03 -17.10
N GLU A 108 -5.64 5.42 -16.97
CA GLU A 108 -6.58 5.27 -18.08
C GLU A 108 -7.35 6.57 -18.38
N ASN A 109 -7.71 7.32 -17.33
CA ASN A 109 -8.49 8.54 -17.45
C ASN A 109 -7.98 9.61 -16.47
N ALA A 110 -7.12 10.49 -16.93
CA ALA A 110 -6.49 11.52 -16.11
C ALA A 110 -7.48 12.54 -15.51
N GLU A 111 -8.68 12.68 -16.08
CA GLU A 111 -9.69 13.66 -15.63
C GLU A 111 -10.76 13.03 -14.70
N GLY A 112 -10.95 11.70 -14.75
CA GLY A 112 -12.04 11.01 -14.08
C GLY A 112 -11.67 10.07 -12.95
N ASP A 113 -10.38 9.73 -12.78
CA ASP A 113 -9.94 8.66 -11.88
C ASP A 113 -9.48 9.14 -10.51
N ASP A 114 -10.24 10.08 -9.92
CA ASP A 114 -9.99 10.47 -8.52
C ASP A 114 -10.35 9.33 -7.56
N LYS A 115 -9.32 8.73 -6.96
CA LYS A 115 -9.44 7.65 -5.96
C LYS A 115 -9.23 8.14 -4.51
N THR A 116 -9.04 9.43 -4.29
CA THR A 116 -8.74 9.98 -2.95
C THR A 116 -9.90 9.81 -1.96
N HIS A 117 -11.12 9.66 -2.45
CA HIS A 117 -12.34 9.47 -1.66
C HIS A 117 -12.66 8.00 -1.32
N VAL A 118 -11.89 7.03 -1.82
CA VAL A 118 -12.14 5.60 -1.57
C VAL A 118 -12.01 5.29 -0.09
N ASN A 119 -13.02 4.59 0.45
CA ASN A 119 -13.07 4.17 1.86
C ASN A 119 -13.86 2.86 1.97
N ARG A 120 -13.19 1.74 1.84
CA ARG A 120 -13.81 0.40 1.87
C ARG A 120 -13.51 -0.31 3.19
N VAL A 121 -14.57 -0.66 3.91
CA VAL A 121 -14.47 -1.36 5.20
C VAL A 121 -13.63 -2.65 5.06
N ASN A 122 -12.75 -2.88 6.02
CA ASN A 122 -11.79 -3.99 6.09
C ASN A 122 -10.66 -3.98 5.05
N ASN A 123 -10.53 -2.92 4.25
CA ASN A 123 -9.48 -2.76 3.25
C ASN A 123 -8.47 -1.66 3.66
N PRO A 124 -7.34 -1.51 2.96
CA PRO A 124 -6.31 -0.51 3.29
C PRO A 124 -6.84 0.93 3.36
N SER A 125 -7.76 1.30 2.45
CA SER A 125 -8.34 2.64 2.43
C SER A 125 -9.11 2.98 3.72
N PHE A 126 -9.77 2.01 4.33
CA PHE A 126 -10.44 2.22 5.62
C PHE A 126 -9.44 2.62 6.72
N LEU A 127 -8.32 1.90 6.83
CA LEU A 127 -7.27 2.22 7.82
C LEU A 127 -6.72 3.62 7.61
N PHE A 128 -6.42 3.98 6.36
CA PHE A 128 -5.93 5.30 6.01
C PHE A 128 -6.94 6.40 6.39
N ASN A 129 -8.22 6.20 6.08
CA ASN A 129 -9.28 7.16 6.43
C ASN A 129 -9.49 7.27 7.95
N GLN A 130 -9.34 6.18 8.72
CA GLN A 130 -9.37 6.27 10.18
C GLN A 130 -8.19 7.08 10.72
N LEU A 131 -6.99 6.87 10.18
CA LEU A 131 -5.79 7.61 10.55
C LEU A 131 -5.85 9.10 10.16
N LEU A 132 -6.46 9.46 9.04
CA LEU A 132 -6.66 10.86 8.62
C LEU A 132 -7.49 11.69 9.62
N ARG A 133 -8.18 11.06 10.57
CA ARG A 133 -8.89 11.77 11.65
C ARG A 133 -7.93 12.43 12.64
N ASP A 134 -6.68 11.96 12.70
CA ASP A 134 -5.62 12.49 13.57
C ASP A 134 -4.77 13.54 12.85
N GLU A 135 -4.52 14.68 13.50
CA GLU A 135 -3.74 15.78 12.92
C GLU A 135 -2.29 15.39 12.64
N SER A 136 -1.65 14.64 13.55
CA SER A 136 -0.26 14.23 13.38
C SER A 136 -0.08 13.31 12.16
N PHE A 137 -1.06 12.47 11.88
CA PHE A 137 -1.05 11.63 10.69
C PHE A 137 -1.24 12.45 9.41
N ARG A 138 -2.16 13.46 9.41
CA ARG A 138 -2.29 14.38 8.25
C ARG A 138 -1.00 15.09 7.93
N GLN A 139 -0.29 15.58 8.96
CA GLN A 139 1.03 16.20 8.78
C GLN A 139 2.06 15.21 8.20
N ARG A 140 2.04 13.95 8.65
CA ARG A 140 2.89 12.90 8.08
C ARG A 140 2.55 12.62 6.62
N VAL A 141 1.28 12.58 6.25
CA VAL A 141 0.85 12.47 4.84
C VAL A 141 1.40 13.62 4.00
N LEU A 142 1.28 14.86 4.46
CA LEU A 142 1.82 16.03 3.76
C LEU A 142 3.34 15.94 3.56
N GLN A 143 4.08 15.46 4.56
CA GLN A 143 5.52 15.21 4.42
C GLN A 143 5.84 14.15 3.35
N ARG A 144 5.05 13.06 3.28
CA ARG A 144 5.22 12.03 2.24
C ARG A 144 4.84 12.54 0.85
N VAL A 145 3.78 13.35 0.74
CA VAL A 145 3.43 14.06 -0.51
C VAL A 145 4.59 14.95 -0.96
N GLN A 146 5.13 15.78 -0.05
CA GLN A 146 6.27 16.64 -0.36
C GLN A 146 7.48 15.84 -0.85
N LEU A 147 7.77 14.71 -0.21
CA LEU A 147 8.89 13.83 -0.56
C LEU A 147 8.75 13.22 -1.95
N HIS A 148 7.53 12.79 -2.33
CA HIS A 148 7.34 12.00 -3.55
C HIS A 148 6.92 12.82 -4.77
N PHE A 149 6.21 13.94 -4.59
CA PHE A 149 5.63 14.70 -5.69
C PHE A 149 6.41 15.97 -6.04
N PHE A 150 7.41 16.35 -5.24
CA PHE A 150 8.16 17.58 -5.45
C PHE A 150 9.68 17.33 -5.48
N GLY A 151 10.43 18.29 -6.04
CA GLY A 151 11.89 18.20 -6.14
C GLY A 151 12.34 16.96 -6.92
N ASP A 152 13.18 16.12 -6.31
CA ASP A 152 13.67 14.87 -6.87
C ASP A 152 12.75 13.66 -6.54
N GLY A 153 11.52 13.91 -6.15
CA GLY A 153 10.58 12.89 -5.70
C GLY A 153 10.24 11.85 -6.76
N ALA A 154 9.92 10.64 -6.29
CA ALA A 154 9.71 9.49 -7.17
C ALA A 154 8.50 9.64 -8.12
N LEU A 155 7.51 10.43 -7.79
CA LEU A 155 6.27 10.64 -8.56
C LEU A 155 6.25 11.97 -9.33
N THR A 156 7.39 12.67 -9.43
CA THR A 156 7.49 13.81 -10.36
C THR A 156 7.42 13.34 -11.81
N PRO A 157 6.89 14.16 -12.74
CA PRO A 157 6.77 13.81 -14.16
C PRO A 157 8.09 13.32 -14.76
N GLU A 158 9.20 14.01 -14.47
CA GLU A 158 10.52 13.70 -15.00
C GLU A 158 11.03 12.33 -14.50
N ARG A 159 10.84 12.04 -13.20
CA ARG A 159 11.28 10.77 -12.61
C ARG A 159 10.39 9.61 -13.05
N ALA A 160 9.09 9.83 -13.18
CA ALA A 160 8.15 8.84 -13.69
C ALA A 160 8.46 8.50 -15.15
N ALA A 161 8.65 9.51 -16.02
CA ALA A 161 9.02 9.32 -17.42
C ALA A 161 10.37 8.61 -17.58
N THR A 162 11.38 8.98 -16.80
CA THR A 162 12.70 8.33 -16.81
C THR A 162 12.59 6.84 -16.48
N ARG A 163 11.83 6.48 -15.43
CA ARG A 163 11.60 5.06 -15.08
C ARG A 163 10.85 4.31 -16.16
N TYR A 164 9.81 4.90 -16.71
CA TYR A 164 9.06 4.30 -17.81
C TYR A 164 9.96 4.00 -19.01
N LEU A 165 10.73 4.99 -19.46
CA LEU A 165 11.65 4.82 -20.59
C LEU A 165 12.72 3.76 -20.32
N LYS A 166 13.27 3.72 -19.09
CA LYS A 166 14.22 2.66 -18.72
C LYS A 166 13.60 1.27 -18.86
N LEU A 167 12.42 1.05 -18.26
CA LEU A 167 11.73 -0.25 -18.32
C LEU A 167 11.31 -0.61 -19.76
N ALA A 168 10.81 0.36 -20.53
CA ALA A 168 10.45 0.17 -21.94
C ALA A 168 11.67 -0.27 -22.76
N ASN A 169 12.84 0.34 -22.54
CA ASN A 169 14.08 -0.04 -23.24
C ASN A 169 14.58 -1.44 -22.85
N GLU A 170 14.40 -1.84 -21.58
CA GLU A 170 14.78 -3.19 -21.10
C GLU A 170 13.99 -4.30 -21.84
N ILE A 171 12.71 -4.06 -22.15
CA ILE A 171 11.85 -5.05 -22.82
C ILE A 171 11.73 -4.83 -24.32
N HIS A 172 12.30 -3.74 -24.88
CA HIS A 172 12.14 -3.34 -26.29
C HIS A 172 12.41 -4.49 -27.26
N ASN A 173 13.54 -5.15 -27.12
CA ASN A 173 13.93 -6.25 -28.02
C ASN A 173 13.00 -7.48 -27.93
N ALA A 174 12.33 -7.68 -26.81
CA ALA A 174 11.36 -8.76 -26.64
C ALA A 174 9.98 -8.42 -27.23
N VAL A 175 9.67 -7.13 -27.39
CA VAL A 175 8.38 -6.67 -27.92
C VAL A 175 8.41 -6.52 -29.45
N VAL A 176 9.58 -6.17 -30.03
CA VAL A 176 9.73 -5.93 -31.50
C VAL A 176 10.30 -7.13 -32.24
N ALA A 177 10.60 -8.23 -31.57
CA ALA A 177 11.04 -9.49 -32.17
C ALA A 177 9.85 -10.33 -32.61
#